data_8d3b96a1c5d049401a291315c2825ad9
#
_entry.id   8d3b96a1c5d049401a291315c2825ad9
#
_cell.length_a   1.000
_cell.length_b   1.000
_cell.length_c   1.000
_cell.angle_alpha   90.00
_cell.angle_beta   90.00
_cell.angle_gamma   90.00
#
_symmetry.space_group_name_H-M   'P 1'
#
loop_
_entity.id
_entity.type
_entity.pdbx_description
1 polymer ?
#
loop_
_entity_poly.entity_id
_entity_poly.type
_entity_poly.pdbx_seq_one_letter_code
_entity_poly.pdbx_strand_id
1 'polypeptide(L)'
;MKGTSKTNFICLAALSLLGNSLIIMRFTGNAANDILGLVSAVFASAATALIIKLVCQTHFKDYIKRKTIVLGGGLILTALLLAAVIIFTVYNFSQFASNIMLNTKNIFFPFVSVSAVAVFLGLSGKKVLYKLSAIILPLTFIIIILMFAYSVRFMDNKYFIPYKKADGGFLDAFLPFYLNFTFSSVPLLIIGKSEKKRIFTYSFIILFVVIGIGFITTLGVFGSELASTLRYPYLSAVSTAAMGEIFSRFDGFLYFISFFSVLIKTGLCVFSFKEIFLKFFKLYY
;
A
#
# COMPACT_ATOMS: atom_id res chain seq x y z
N MET A 1 -25.10 -7.55 13.39
CA MET A 1 -23.92 -8.07 12.68
C MET A 1 -23.57 -7.39 11.34
N LYS A 2 -24.44 -6.56 10.72
CA LYS A 2 -24.14 -5.85 9.44
C LYS A 2 -23.12 -4.69 9.56
N GLY A 3 -22.95 -4.09 10.73
CA GLY A 3 -22.04 -2.95 10.92
C GLY A 3 -20.55 -3.35 10.99
N THR A 4 -20.23 -4.42 11.70
CA THR A 4 -18.85 -4.93 11.87
C THR A 4 -18.19 -5.35 10.56
N SER A 5 -18.97 -5.84 9.60
CA SER A 5 -18.47 -6.23 8.27
C SER A 5 -17.92 -5.03 7.46
N LYS A 6 -18.56 -3.86 7.55
CA LYS A 6 -18.18 -2.66 6.78
C LYS A 6 -16.89 -2.04 7.31
N THR A 7 -16.78 -1.88 8.63
CA THR A 7 -15.57 -1.36 9.28
C THR A 7 -14.37 -2.25 8.98
N ASN A 8 -14.55 -3.57 9.08
CA ASN A 8 -13.47 -4.52 8.79
C ASN A 8 -13.02 -4.47 7.33
N PHE A 9 -13.94 -4.19 6.39
CA PHE A 9 -13.56 -4.00 4.99
C PHE A 9 -12.77 -2.70 4.78
N ILE A 10 -13.14 -1.60 5.47
CA ILE A 10 -12.37 -0.35 5.43
C ILE A 10 -10.96 -0.58 5.94
N CYS A 11 -10.81 -1.29 7.06
CA CYS A 11 -9.49 -1.64 7.62
C CYS A 11 -8.66 -2.47 6.65
N LEU A 12 -9.26 -3.49 6.05
CA LEU A 12 -8.60 -4.33 5.05
C LEU A 12 -8.14 -3.51 3.84
N ALA A 13 -9.03 -2.66 3.32
CA ALA A 13 -8.73 -1.84 2.16
C ALA A 13 -7.63 -0.82 2.45
N ALA A 14 -7.68 -0.14 3.58
CA ALA A 14 -6.66 0.84 3.98
C ALA A 14 -5.27 0.18 4.12
N LEU A 15 -5.18 -0.96 4.82
CA LEU A 15 -3.90 -1.68 4.98
C LEU A 15 -3.39 -2.28 3.67
N SER A 16 -4.28 -2.79 2.82
CA SER A 16 -3.88 -3.29 1.50
C SER A 16 -3.31 -2.18 0.61
N LEU A 17 -3.93 -0.99 0.63
CA LEU A 17 -3.43 0.18 -0.09
C LEU A 17 -2.11 0.70 0.52
N LEU A 18 -2.00 0.69 1.85
CA LEU A 18 -0.77 1.07 2.54
C LEU A 18 0.39 0.18 2.10
N GLY A 19 0.24 -1.15 2.21
CA GLY A 19 1.23 -2.15 1.74
C GLY A 19 2.68 -1.69 1.93
N ASN A 20 3.41 -1.57 0.81
CA ASN A 20 4.79 -1.09 0.79
C ASN A 20 4.94 0.44 0.71
N SER A 21 3.85 1.21 0.79
CA SER A 21 3.88 2.64 0.44
C SER A 21 4.89 3.44 1.26
N LEU A 22 5.03 3.12 2.55
CA LEU A 22 6.02 3.79 3.41
C LEU A 22 7.47 3.37 3.09
N ILE A 23 7.68 2.16 2.56
CA ILE A 23 9.00 1.66 2.19
C ILE A 23 9.46 2.24 0.85
N ILE A 24 8.55 2.32 -0.13
CA ILE A 24 8.87 2.77 -1.50
C ILE A 24 8.70 4.28 -1.69
N MET A 25 8.53 5.03 -0.59
CA MET A 25 8.47 6.48 -0.63
C MET A 25 9.73 7.04 -1.28
N ARG A 26 9.58 7.84 -2.32
CA ARG A 26 10.67 8.47 -3.06
C ARG A 26 10.51 9.97 -3.07
N PHE A 27 11.64 10.65 -3.06
CA PHE A 27 11.76 12.09 -3.17
C PHE A 27 12.59 12.45 -4.40
N THR A 28 12.26 13.56 -5.05
CA THR A 28 12.92 14.01 -6.29
C THR A 28 14.01 15.06 -6.04
N GLY A 29 14.14 15.52 -4.80
CA GLY A 29 15.00 16.65 -4.44
C GLY A 29 14.32 18.02 -4.62
N ASN A 30 13.04 18.03 -5.03
CA ASN A 30 12.24 19.22 -5.14
C ASN A 30 10.92 19.05 -4.37
N ALA A 31 10.77 19.80 -3.26
CA ALA A 31 9.61 19.67 -2.37
C ALA A 31 8.27 19.96 -3.08
N ALA A 32 8.25 20.85 -4.07
CA ALA A 32 7.05 21.12 -4.85
C ALA A 32 6.61 19.92 -5.68
N ASN A 33 7.56 19.26 -6.37
CA ASN A 33 7.29 18.03 -7.14
C ASN A 33 6.82 16.89 -6.25
N ASP A 34 7.46 16.73 -5.09
CA ASP A 34 7.16 15.64 -4.16
C ASP A 34 5.76 15.78 -3.57
N ILE A 35 5.39 16.98 -3.12
CA ILE A 35 4.06 17.28 -2.58
C ILE A 35 2.98 17.08 -3.65
N LEU A 36 3.16 17.69 -4.83
CA LEU A 36 2.21 17.57 -5.92
C LEU A 36 2.12 16.14 -6.44
N GLY A 37 3.25 15.43 -6.53
CA GLY A 37 3.32 14.03 -6.94
C GLY A 37 2.53 13.12 -6.01
N LEU A 38 2.69 13.24 -4.71
CA LEU A 38 1.95 12.45 -3.72
C LEU A 38 0.44 12.73 -3.79
N VAL A 39 0.06 14.01 -3.72
CA VAL A 39 -1.35 14.43 -3.69
C VAL A 39 -2.06 13.97 -4.97
N SER A 40 -1.49 14.27 -6.13
CA SER A 40 -2.08 13.89 -7.42
C SER A 40 -2.13 12.35 -7.61
N ALA A 41 -1.13 11.59 -7.13
CA ALA A 41 -1.13 10.13 -7.21
C ALA A 41 -2.28 9.51 -6.41
N VAL A 42 -2.55 10.00 -5.20
CA VAL A 42 -3.67 9.53 -4.37
C VAL A 42 -5.01 9.84 -5.04
N PHE A 43 -5.21 11.07 -5.52
CA PHE A 43 -6.46 11.46 -6.20
C PHE A 43 -6.66 10.69 -7.50
N ALA A 44 -5.62 10.58 -8.34
CA ALA A 44 -5.70 9.84 -9.61
C ALA A 44 -5.97 8.35 -9.39
N SER A 45 -5.34 7.72 -8.39
CA SER A 45 -5.58 6.31 -8.08
C SER A 45 -6.96 6.07 -7.47
N ALA A 46 -7.47 6.98 -6.66
CA ALA A 46 -8.85 6.93 -6.16
C ALA A 46 -9.86 7.08 -7.30
N ALA A 47 -9.63 8.01 -8.23
CA ALA A 47 -10.48 8.21 -9.40
C ALA A 47 -10.48 6.97 -10.31
N THR A 48 -9.30 6.40 -10.62
CA THR A 48 -9.20 5.17 -11.43
C THR A 48 -9.88 3.99 -10.77
N ALA A 49 -9.72 3.79 -9.45
CA ALA A 49 -10.41 2.73 -8.71
C ALA A 49 -11.94 2.90 -8.76
N LEU A 50 -12.45 4.13 -8.64
CA LEU A 50 -13.88 4.43 -8.75
C LEU A 50 -14.40 4.21 -10.17
N ILE A 51 -13.66 4.61 -11.21
CA ILE A 51 -14.03 4.39 -12.62
C ILE A 51 -14.08 2.89 -12.91
N ILE A 52 -13.06 2.13 -12.54
CA ILE A 52 -13.03 0.67 -12.74
C ILE A 52 -14.23 0.03 -12.02
N LYS A 53 -14.53 0.45 -10.79
CA LYS A 53 -15.69 -0.04 -10.06
C LYS A 53 -17.02 0.27 -10.76
N LEU A 54 -17.17 1.46 -11.32
CA LEU A 54 -18.37 1.84 -12.09
C LEU A 54 -18.51 0.98 -13.35
N VAL A 55 -17.44 0.86 -14.13
CA VAL A 55 -17.41 0.04 -15.34
C VAL A 55 -17.74 -1.42 -15.04
N CYS A 56 -17.14 -1.98 -13.98
CA CYS A 56 -17.45 -3.35 -13.54
C CYS A 56 -18.89 -3.54 -13.08
N GLN A 57 -19.54 -2.51 -12.53
CA GLN A 57 -20.94 -2.60 -12.09
C GLN A 57 -21.95 -2.50 -13.24
N THR A 58 -21.68 -1.64 -14.25
CA THR A 58 -22.63 -1.35 -15.32
C THR A 58 -22.53 -2.31 -16.49
N HIS A 59 -21.32 -2.63 -16.96
CA HIS A 59 -21.13 -3.41 -18.18
C HIS A 59 -20.91 -4.90 -17.96
N PHE A 60 -20.44 -5.32 -16.78
CA PHE A 60 -20.05 -6.72 -16.56
C PHE A 60 -21.24 -7.68 -16.51
N LYS A 61 -22.46 -7.22 -16.16
CA LYS A 61 -23.66 -8.05 -16.16
C LYS A 61 -24.15 -8.40 -17.55
N ASP A 62 -24.07 -7.46 -18.48
CA ASP A 62 -24.57 -7.65 -19.85
C ASP A 62 -23.55 -8.29 -20.77
N TYR A 63 -22.26 -8.05 -20.52
CA TYR A 63 -21.14 -8.62 -21.29
C TYR A 63 -20.91 -10.12 -21.00
N ILE A 64 -21.14 -10.56 -19.75
CA ILE A 64 -20.99 -11.98 -19.33
C ILE A 64 -21.90 -12.91 -20.13
N LYS A 65 -23.05 -12.43 -20.60
CA LYS A 65 -24.00 -13.24 -21.39
C LYS A 65 -23.58 -13.50 -22.83
N ARG A 66 -22.60 -12.77 -23.37
CA ARG A 66 -22.36 -12.76 -24.83
C ARG A 66 -21.03 -13.35 -25.33
N LYS A 67 -19.95 -13.45 -24.58
CA LYS A 67 -18.67 -13.98 -25.10
C LYS A 67 -17.78 -14.61 -24.01
N THR A 68 -17.80 -15.92 -23.90
CA THR A 68 -16.96 -16.75 -22.99
C THR A 68 -15.45 -16.52 -23.19
N ILE A 69 -15.01 -16.29 -24.43
CA ILE A 69 -13.59 -16.10 -24.79
C ILE A 69 -13.02 -14.79 -24.24
N VAL A 70 -13.77 -13.68 -24.36
CA VAL A 70 -13.32 -12.36 -23.85
C VAL A 70 -13.28 -12.34 -22.34
N LEU A 71 -14.21 -13.08 -21.69
CA LEU A 71 -14.23 -13.24 -20.25
C LEU A 71 -13.02 -14.05 -19.76
N GLY A 72 -12.68 -15.13 -20.44
CA GLY A 72 -11.51 -15.96 -20.13
C GLY A 72 -10.20 -15.16 -20.24
N GLY A 73 -10.02 -14.40 -21.32
CA GLY A 73 -8.86 -13.51 -21.49
C GLY A 73 -8.74 -12.44 -20.41
N GLY A 74 -9.87 -11.81 -20.04
CA GLY A 74 -9.91 -10.82 -18.96
C GLY A 74 -9.56 -11.42 -17.58
N LEU A 75 -10.00 -12.65 -17.29
CA LEU A 75 -9.65 -13.36 -16.06
C LEU A 75 -8.16 -13.73 -16.01
N ILE A 76 -7.59 -14.18 -17.12
CA ILE A 76 -6.16 -14.48 -17.22
C ILE A 76 -5.34 -13.21 -17.02
N LEU A 77 -5.69 -12.10 -17.68
CA LEU A 77 -4.98 -10.82 -17.52
C LEU A 77 -5.03 -10.33 -16.08
N THR A 78 -6.19 -10.40 -15.40
CA THR A 78 -6.30 -10.01 -14.00
C THR A 78 -5.50 -10.93 -13.08
N ALA A 79 -5.43 -12.22 -13.37
CA ALA A 79 -4.60 -13.18 -12.62
C ALA A 79 -3.09 -12.84 -12.77
N LEU A 80 -2.63 -12.53 -13.98
CA LEU A 80 -1.25 -12.12 -14.24
C LEU A 80 -0.91 -10.81 -13.52
N LEU A 81 -1.81 -9.83 -13.52
CA LEU A 81 -1.65 -8.58 -12.78
C LEU A 81 -1.54 -8.82 -11.26
N LEU A 82 -2.38 -9.69 -10.71
CA LEU A 82 -2.31 -10.05 -9.29
C LEU A 82 -0.99 -10.74 -8.95
N ALA A 83 -0.51 -11.65 -9.78
CA ALA A 83 0.79 -12.31 -9.61
C ALA A 83 1.94 -11.29 -9.63
N ALA A 84 1.93 -10.35 -10.57
CA ALA A 84 2.91 -9.27 -10.64
C ALA A 84 2.89 -8.39 -9.38
N VAL A 85 1.72 -8.06 -8.85
CA VAL A 85 1.57 -7.28 -7.60
C VAL A 85 2.14 -8.04 -6.41
N ILE A 86 1.90 -9.36 -6.31
CA ILE A 86 2.46 -10.20 -5.24
C ILE A 86 3.98 -10.19 -5.31
N ILE A 87 4.56 -10.51 -6.47
CA ILE A 87 6.01 -10.57 -6.67
C ILE A 87 6.66 -9.22 -6.34
N PHE A 88 6.13 -8.13 -6.89
CA PHE A 88 6.65 -6.79 -6.65
C PHE A 88 6.59 -6.39 -5.17
N THR A 89 5.46 -6.68 -4.50
CA THR A 89 5.24 -6.32 -3.10
C THR A 89 6.17 -7.11 -2.18
N VAL A 90 6.26 -8.42 -2.38
CA VAL A 90 7.11 -9.31 -1.56
C VAL A 90 8.60 -9.01 -1.82
N TYR A 91 8.99 -8.76 -3.07
CA TYR A 91 10.37 -8.44 -3.43
C TYR A 91 10.86 -7.15 -2.76
N ASN A 92 10.07 -6.05 -2.84
CA ASN A 92 10.43 -4.79 -2.19
C ASN A 92 10.54 -4.93 -0.67
N PHE A 93 9.60 -5.66 -0.06
CA PHE A 93 9.67 -5.92 1.38
C PHE A 93 10.86 -6.78 1.75
N SER A 94 11.18 -7.80 0.94
CA SER A 94 12.32 -8.70 1.20
C SER A 94 13.65 -7.96 1.07
N GLN A 95 13.78 -7.03 0.13
CA GLN A 95 14.92 -6.13 0.04
C GLN A 95 15.03 -5.23 1.28
N PHE A 96 13.92 -4.67 1.74
CA PHE A 96 13.87 -3.86 2.95
C PHE A 96 14.30 -4.68 4.18
N ALA A 97 13.71 -5.88 4.36
CA ALA A 97 14.00 -6.77 5.47
C ALA A 97 15.46 -7.25 5.48
N SER A 98 16.01 -7.64 4.32
CA SER A 98 17.40 -8.11 4.22
C SER A 98 18.40 -7.00 4.52
N ASN A 99 18.18 -5.79 4.03
CA ASN A 99 19.11 -4.67 4.19
C ASN A 99 19.10 -4.11 5.63
N ILE A 100 17.95 -4.06 6.29
CA ILE A 100 17.80 -3.36 7.57
C ILE A 100 17.80 -4.31 8.76
N MET A 101 17.01 -5.39 8.66
CA MET A 101 16.85 -6.30 9.80
C MET A 101 17.94 -7.36 9.88
N LEU A 102 18.23 -7.99 8.75
CA LEU A 102 19.14 -9.12 8.70
C LEU A 102 20.57 -8.69 8.41
N ASN A 103 20.77 -7.45 7.98
CA ASN A 103 22.07 -6.92 7.52
C ASN A 103 22.78 -7.93 6.59
N THR A 104 22.04 -8.61 5.75
CA THR A 104 22.52 -9.64 4.84
C THR A 104 22.18 -9.27 3.40
N LYS A 105 23.00 -9.72 2.47
CA LYS A 105 22.68 -9.58 1.03
C LYS A 105 21.67 -10.64 0.55
N ASN A 106 21.28 -11.58 1.41
CA ASN A 106 20.41 -12.68 1.03
C ASN A 106 18.92 -12.29 1.15
N ILE A 107 18.33 -11.98 0.01
CA ILE A 107 16.91 -11.62 -0.13
C ILE A 107 16.02 -12.87 -0.13
N PHE A 108 16.56 -14.05 -0.42
CA PHE A 108 15.79 -15.26 -0.64
C PHE A 108 15.01 -15.70 0.59
N PHE A 109 15.64 -15.68 1.76
CA PHE A 109 15.00 -16.12 3.01
C PHE A 109 13.76 -15.29 3.38
N PRO A 110 13.81 -13.93 3.46
CA PRO A 110 12.62 -13.14 3.73
C PRO A 110 11.58 -13.24 2.59
N PHE A 111 12.02 -13.41 1.34
CA PHE A 111 11.09 -13.59 0.22
C PHE A 111 10.26 -14.87 0.37
N VAL A 112 10.88 -16.00 0.65
CA VAL A 112 10.19 -17.29 0.81
C VAL A 112 9.29 -17.30 2.04
N SER A 113 9.79 -16.81 3.18
CA SER A 113 9.02 -16.79 4.43
C SER A 113 7.77 -15.92 4.34
N VAL A 114 7.90 -14.70 3.80
CA VAL A 114 6.75 -13.80 3.62
C VAL A 114 5.75 -14.36 2.61
N SER A 115 6.24 -14.95 1.51
CA SER A 115 5.38 -15.59 0.51
C SER A 115 4.59 -16.75 1.10
N ALA A 116 5.22 -17.62 1.88
CA ALA A 116 4.57 -18.76 2.51
C ALA A 116 3.45 -18.32 3.47
N VAL A 117 3.73 -17.33 4.34
CA VAL A 117 2.72 -16.78 5.27
C VAL A 117 1.59 -16.10 4.51
N ALA A 118 1.89 -15.35 3.44
CA ALA A 118 0.89 -14.68 2.63
C ALA A 118 -0.04 -15.67 1.92
N VAL A 119 0.51 -16.76 1.38
CA VAL A 119 -0.28 -17.86 0.78
C VAL A 119 -1.18 -18.49 1.83
N PHE A 120 -0.65 -18.82 3.00
CA PHE A 120 -1.45 -19.39 4.11
C PHE A 120 -2.61 -18.46 4.50
N LEU A 121 -2.35 -17.15 4.67
CA LEU A 121 -3.38 -16.16 5.00
C LEU A 121 -4.43 -16.04 3.89
N GLY A 122 -4.02 -16.01 2.63
CA GLY A 122 -4.94 -15.94 1.49
C GLY A 122 -5.83 -17.17 1.37
N LEU A 123 -5.29 -18.37 1.61
CA LEU A 123 -6.05 -19.61 1.60
C LEU A 123 -7.01 -19.74 2.78
N SER A 124 -6.67 -19.17 3.94
CA SER A 124 -7.52 -19.15 5.14
C SER A 124 -8.82 -18.33 4.97
N GLY A 125 -8.89 -17.49 3.94
CA GLY A 125 -10.11 -16.84 3.50
C GLY A 125 -10.32 -15.44 4.05
N LYS A 126 -11.30 -14.74 3.47
CA LYS A 126 -11.57 -13.32 3.74
C LYS A 126 -11.89 -12.96 5.19
N LYS A 127 -12.48 -13.89 5.95
CA LYS A 127 -12.84 -13.63 7.36
C LYS A 127 -11.59 -13.42 8.23
N VAL A 128 -10.52 -14.19 7.97
CA VAL A 128 -9.24 -14.09 8.68
C VAL A 128 -8.56 -12.77 8.34
N LEU A 129 -8.50 -12.42 7.06
CA LEU A 129 -7.95 -11.14 6.60
C LEU A 129 -8.71 -9.94 7.21
N TYR A 130 -10.03 -9.99 7.30
CA TYR A 130 -10.84 -8.95 7.94
C TYR A 130 -10.53 -8.79 9.42
N LYS A 131 -10.44 -9.90 10.18
CA LYS A 131 -10.13 -9.84 11.61
C LYS A 131 -8.71 -9.29 11.85
N LEU A 132 -7.74 -9.79 11.08
CA LEU A 132 -6.36 -9.34 11.19
C LEU A 132 -6.25 -7.85 10.88
N SER A 133 -6.85 -7.38 9.79
CA SER A 133 -6.81 -5.96 9.42
C SER A 133 -7.50 -5.04 10.43
N ALA A 134 -8.58 -5.51 11.08
CA ALA A 134 -9.28 -4.75 12.11
C ALA A 134 -8.45 -4.52 13.38
N ILE A 135 -7.50 -5.42 13.66
CA ILE A 135 -6.57 -5.29 14.80
C ILE A 135 -5.34 -4.44 14.39
N ILE A 136 -4.79 -4.72 13.21
CA ILE A 136 -3.54 -4.10 12.78
C ILE A 136 -3.71 -2.63 12.42
N LEU A 137 -4.84 -2.21 11.83
CA LEU A 137 -5.03 -0.81 11.42
C LEU A 137 -4.98 0.19 12.59
N PRO A 138 -5.73 -0.01 13.69
CA PRO A 138 -5.63 0.89 14.86
C PRO A 138 -4.22 0.93 15.42
N LEU A 139 -3.55 -0.22 15.50
CA LEU A 139 -2.18 -0.31 15.99
C LEU A 139 -1.22 0.46 15.07
N THR A 140 -1.39 0.36 13.75
CA THR A 140 -0.63 1.15 12.76
C THR A 140 -0.80 2.65 12.99
N PHE A 141 -2.04 3.11 13.23
CA PHE A 141 -2.31 4.51 13.54
C PHE A 141 -1.60 4.99 14.80
N ILE A 142 -1.71 4.24 15.87
CA ILE A 142 -1.05 4.58 17.16
C ILE A 142 0.45 4.71 16.96
N ILE A 143 1.08 3.72 16.31
CA ILE A 143 2.52 3.73 16.08
C ILE A 143 2.95 4.91 15.21
N ILE A 144 2.24 5.18 14.10
CA ILE A 144 2.59 6.30 13.20
C ILE A 144 2.42 7.66 13.89
N ILE A 145 1.36 7.83 14.71
CA ILE A 145 1.17 9.05 15.48
C ILE A 145 2.28 9.24 16.51
N LEU A 146 2.69 8.18 17.20
CA LEU A 146 3.81 8.23 18.14
C LEU A 146 5.13 8.58 17.45
N MET A 147 5.41 7.95 16.31
CA MET A 147 6.59 8.26 15.50
C MET A 147 6.58 9.74 15.03
N PHE A 148 5.43 10.21 14.57
CA PHE A 148 5.28 11.61 14.16
C PHE A 148 5.51 12.56 15.32
N ALA A 149 4.81 12.36 16.44
CA ALA A 149 4.93 13.22 17.62
C ALA A 149 6.37 13.33 18.14
N TYR A 150 7.12 12.24 18.04
CA TYR A 150 8.53 12.23 18.41
C TYR A 150 9.40 12.97 17.39
N SER A 151 9.13 12.79 16.11
CA SER A 151 9.89 13.40 15.01
C SER A 151 9.68 14.91 14.90
N VAL A 152 8.57 15.46 15.39
CA VAL A 152 8.26 16.92 15.34
C VAL A 152 9.38 17.76 15.96
N ARG A 153 10.07 17.26 16.98
CA ARG A 153 11.18 17.95 17.64
C ARG A 153 12.40 18.21 16.75
N PHE A 154 12.52 17.41 15.69
CA PHE A 154 13.67 17.44 14.76
C PHE A 154 13.29 18.06 13.40
N MET A 155 12.05 18.53 13.27
CA MET A 155 11.58 19.15 12.03
C MET A 155 12.02 20.61 11.93
N ASP A 156 12.53 21.01 10.77
CA ASP A 156 12.80 22.41 10.44
C ASP A 156 11.72 22.93 9.46
N ASN A 157 11.04 23.99 9.86
CA ASN A 157 9.99 24.63 9.06
C ASN A 157 10.50 25.12 7.68
N LYS A 158 11.80 25.38 7.54
CA LYS A 158 12.41 25.77 6.27
C LYS A 158 12.23 24.73 5.17
N TYR A 159 12.18 23.44 5.52
CA TYR A 159 12.05 22.36 4.57
C TYR A 159 10.65 22.24 3.92
N PHE A 160 9.64 22.88 4.52
CA PHE A 160 8.29 22.92 3.96
C PHE A 160 8.09 24.03 2.90
N ILE A 161 9.01 24.99 2.83
CA ILE A 161 8.93 26.07 1.86
C ILE A 161 9.61 25.62 0.57
N PRO A 162 8.88 25.46 -0.54
CA PRO A 162 9.49 25.08 -1.80
C PRO A 162 10.31 26.24 -2.36
N TYR A 163 11.62 26.13 -2.32
CA TYR A 163 12.54 27.13 -2.91
C TYR A 163 12.57 27.09 -4.44
N LYS A 164 12.19 25.97 -5.02
CA LYS A 164 12.15 25.74 -6.48
C LYS A 164 10.72 25.52 -6.93
N LYS A 165 10.35 26.05 -8.08
CA LYS A 165 9.09 25.73 -8.74
C LYS A 165 9.09 24.27 -9.18
N ALA A 166 7.90 23.66 -9.28
CA ALA A 166 7.76 22.33 -9.84
C ALA A 166 8.32 22.31 -11.28
N ASP A 167 9.11 21.31 -11.58
CA ASP A 167 9.79 21.10 -12.87
C ASP A 167 9.43 19.74 -13.48
N GLY A 168 10.15 19.30 -14.51
CA GLY A 168 9.91 18.02 -15.20
C GLY A 168 10.03 16.75 -14.33
N GLY A 169 10.56 16.84 -13.11
CA GLY A 169 10.69 15.71 -12.18
C GLY A 169 9.38 15.30 -11.47
N PHE A 170 8.27 15.99 -11.71
CA PHE A 170 6.96 15.64 -11.15
C PHE A 170 6.55 14.18 -11.41
N LEU A 171 6.81 13.66 -12.61
CA LEU A 171 6.46 12.27 -12.97
C LEU A 171 7.22 11.24 -12.15
N ASP A 172 8.45 11.54 -11.76
CA ASP A 172 9.29 10.64 -10.95
C ASP A 172 8.75 10.50 -9.53
N ALA A 173 8.14 11.55 -8.98
CA ALA A 173 7.41 11.48 -7.71
C ALA A 173 6.02 10.83 -7.87
N PHE A 174 5.28 11.17 -8.92
CA PHE A 174 3.90 10.73 -9.13
C PHE A 174 3.80 9.23 -9.43
N LEU A 175 4.59 8.72 -10.39
CA LEU A 175 4.41 7.41 -10.99
C LEU A 175 4.54 6.25 -10.01
N PRO A 176 5.54 6.19 -9.10
CA PRO A 176 5.67 5.09 -8.13
C PRO A 176 4.47 4.98 -7.19
N PHE A 177 3.97 6.10 -6.68
CA PHE A 177 2.79 6.12 -5.81
C PHE A 177 1.53 5.73 -6.57
N TYR A 178 1.31 6.31 -7.74
CA TYR A 178 0.14 6.03 -8.57
C TYR A 178 0.04 4.55 -8.93
N LEU A 179 1.12 3.95 -9.40
CA LEU A 179 1.16 2.52 -9.75
C LEU A 179 0.91 1.65 -8.51
N ASN A 180 1.57 1.94 -7.39
CA ASN A 180 1.40 1.16 -6.18
C ASN A 180 -0.05 1.18 -5.66
N PHE A 181 -0.70 2.34 -5.65
CA PHE A 181 -2.09 2.47 -5.18
C PHE A 181 -3.09 1.86 -6.16
N THR A 182 -2.90 2.11 -7.46
CA THR A 182 -3.78 1.58 -8.50
C THR A 182 -3.74 0.05 -8.52
N PHE A 183 -2.57 -0.54 -8.53
CA PHE A 183 -2.43 -2.00 -8.49
C PHE A 183 -2.94 -2.60 -7.19
N SER A 184 -2.75 -1.93 -6.05
CA SER A 184 -3.30 -2.37 -4.76
C SER A 184 -4.82 -2.32 -4.70
N SER A 185 -5.47 -1.50 -5.52
CA SER A 185 -6.93 -1.41 -5.59
C SER A 185 -7.58 -2.58 -6.33
N VAL A 186 -6.86 -3.26 -7.23
CA VAL A 186 -7.40 -4.36 -8.04
C VAL A 186 -7.98 -5.50 -7.20
N PRO A 187 -7.27 -6.10 -6.23
CA PRO A 187 -7.83 -7.17 -5.40
C PRO A 187 -9.01 -6.70 -4.56
N LEU A 188 -9.01 -5.43 -4.14
CA LEU A 188 -10.13 -4.83 -3.39
C LEU A 188 -11.40 -4.74 -4.22
N LEU A 189 -11.29 -4.42 -5.50
CA LEU A 189 -12.42 -4.35 -6.42
C LEU A 189 -13.04 -5.74 -6.66
N ILE A 190 -12.23 -6.79 -6.70
CA ILE A 190 -12.67 -8.17 -6.87
C ILE A 190 -13.52 -8.62 -5.65
N ILE A 191 -13.03 -8.34 -4.43
CA ILE A 191 -13.69 -8.76 -3.18
C ILE A 191 -14.83 -7.82 -2.81
N GLY A 192 -14.66 -6.52 -3.01
CA GLY A 192 -15.61 -5.47 -2.64
C GLY A 192 -16.71 -5.21 -3.65
N LYS A 193 -17.04 -6.17 -4.52
CA LYS A 193 -18.06 -6.03 -5.58
C LYS A 193 -19.43 -5.58 -5.06
N SER A 194 -19.83 -6.05 -3.88
CA SER A 194 -21.10 -5.70 -3.21
C SER A 194 -21.03 -4.47 -2.32
N GLU A 195 -19.83 -3.92 -2.06
CA GLU A 195 -19.65 -2.84 -1.11
C GLU A 195 -19.94 -1.46 -1.71
N LYS A 196 -20.46 -0.56 -0.85
CA LYS A 196 -20.83 0.81 -1.27
C LYS A 196 -19.59 1.63 -1.65
N LYS A 197 -19.70 2.54 -2.63
CA LYS A 197 -18.65 3.46 -3.06
C LYS A 197 -18.00 4.23 -1.90
N ARG A 198 -18.80 4.68 -0.91
CA ARG A 198 -18.34 5.41 0.28
C ARG A 198 -17.25 4.68 1.07
N ILE A 199 -17.30 3.34 1.11
CA ILE A 199 -16.33 2.53 1.84
C ILE A 199 -14.94 2.64 1.22
N PHE A 200 -14.85 2.62 -0.11
CA PHE A 200 -13.59 2.83 -0.82
C PHE A 200 -13.04 4.23 -0.58
N THR A 201 -13.90 5.26 -0.61
CA THR A 201 -13.49 6.64 -0.32
C THR A 201 -12.87 6.77 1.06
N TYR A 202 -13.49 6.19 2.10
CA TYR A 202 -12.90 6.20 3.45
C TYR A 202 -11.54 5.50 3.52
N SER A 203 -11.35 4.40 2.80
CA SER A 203 -10.07 3.70 2.77
C SER A 203 -8.97 4.55 2.13
N PHE A 204 -9.28 5.31 1.08
CA PHE A 204 -8.33 6.24 0.46
C PHE A 204 -8.04 7.46 1.34
N ILE A 205 -9.02 7.97 2.09
CA ILE A 205 -8.81 9.06 3.07
C ILE A 205 -7.84 8.59 4.16
N ILE A 206 -8.06 7.40 4.72
CA ILE A 206 -7.18 6.80 5.72
C ILE A 206 -5.76 6.66 5.16
N LEU A 207 -5.63 6.13 3.95
CA LEU A 207 -4.35 6.01 3.26
C LEU A 207 -3.65 7.36 3.12
N PHE A 208 -4.37 8.37 2.65
CA PHE A 208 -3.83 9.73 2.47
C PHE A 208 -3.30 10.32 3.77
N VAL A 209 -4.05 10.16 4.87
CA VAL A 209 -3.63 10.64 6.20
C VAL A 209 -2.35 9.93 6.65
N VAL A 210 -2.31 8.60 6.56
CA VAL A 210 -1.16 7.80 7.01
C VAL A 210 0.12 8.12 6.22
N ILE A 211 0.00 8.14 4.89
CA ILE A 211 1.15 8.44 4.02
C ILE A 211 1.54 9.91 4.12
N GLY A 212 0.54 10.81 4.24
CA GLY A 212 0.78 12.22 4.45
C GLY A 212 1.60 12.50 5.71
N ILE A 213 1.28 11.84 6.82
CA ILE A 213 2.06 11.92 8.05
C ILE A 213 3.50 11.45 7.81
N GLY A 214 3.69 10.29 7.17
CA GLY A 214 5.03 9.79 6.86
C GLY A 214 5.82 10.71 5.94
N PHE A 215 5.15 11.30 4.96
CA PHE A 215 5.73 12.25 4.02
C PHE A 215 6.16 13.55 4.72
N ILE A 216 5.26 14.15 5.53
CA ILE A 216 5.54 15.34 6.32
C ILE A 216 6.70 15.10 7.30
N THR A 217 6.74 13.92 7.94
CA THR A 217 7.85 13.53 8.82
C THR A 217 9.17 13.55 8.08
N THR A 218 9.23 12.91 6.92
CA THR A 218 10.47 12.81 6.14
C THR A 218 10.93 14.16 5.63
N LEU A 219 10.00 14.93 5.07
CA LEU A 219 10.28 16.26 4.55
C LEU A 219 10.74 17.21 5.65
N GLY A 220 10.08 17.18 6.80
CA GLY A 220 10.40 18.06 7.93
C GLY A 220 11.75 17.75 8.57
N VAL A 221 12.18 16.48 8.60
CA VAL A 221 13.47 16.09 9.20
C VAL A 221 14.64 16.31 8.24
N PHE A 222 14.49 15.97 6.98
CA PHE A 222 15.61 15.95 6.02
C PHE A 222 15.51 16.98 4.90
N GLY A 223 14.33 17.53 4.64
CA GLY A 223 14.08 18.23 3.39
C GLY A 223 14.06 17.28 2.18
N SER A 224 13.63 17.80 1.02
CA SER A 224 13.49 16.99 -0.19
C SER A 224 14.86 16.56 -0.77
N GLU A 225 15.87 17.43 -0.74
CA GLU A 225 17.18 17.16 -1.34
C GLU A 225 17.87 15.96 -0.65
N LEU A 226 17.99 15.99 0.69
CA LEU A 226 18.62 14.90 1.42
C LEU A 226 17.75 13.63 1.37
N ALA A 227 16.43 13.77 1.47
CA ALA A 227 15.51 12.63 1.38
C ALA A 227 15.64 11.89 0.04
N SER A 228 15.94 12.58 -1.07
CA SER A 228 16.11 11.97 -2.39
C SER A 228 17.34 11.06 -2.49
N THR A 229 18.35 11.26 -1.68
CA THR A 229 19.58 10.45 -1.65
C THR A 229 19.43 9.18 -0.79
N LEU A 230 18.41 9.13 0.06
CA LEU A 230 18.20 8.04 1.00
C LEU A 230 17.40 6.90 0.34
N ARG A 231 17.81 5.66 0.61
CA ARG A 231 17.13 4.47 0.09
C ARG A 231 15.76 4.25 0.75
N TYR A 232 15.64 4.56 2.04
CA TYR A 232 14.42 4.43 2.84
C TYR A 232 14.20 5.72 3.66
N PRO A 233 13.76 6.80 3.01
CA PRO A 233 13.75 8.14 3.62
C PRO A 233 12.92 8.23 4.91
N TYR A 234 11.73 7.64 4.92
CA TYR A 234 10.85 7.66 6.10
C TYR A 234 11.47 6.91 7.29
N LEU A 235 12.03 5.72 7.04
CA LEU A 235 12.73 4.97 8.10
C LEU A 235 13.90 5.77 8.65
N SER A 236 14.72 6.34 7.77
CA SER A 236 15.87 7.16 8.18
C SER A 236 15.44 8.37 8.98
N ALA A 237 14.32 9.02 8.62
CA ALA A 237 13.79 10.17 9.37
C ALA A 237 13.36 9.77 10.79
N VAL A 238 12.68 8.65 10.91
CA VAL A 238 12.23 8.13 12.21
C VAL A 238 13.41 7.66 13.06
N SER A 239 14.40 6.96 12.48
CA SER A 239 15.58 6.49 13.22
C SER A 239 16.50 7.63 13.65
N THR A 240 16.65 8.68 12.84
CA THR A 240 17.40 9.88 13.22
C THR A 240 16.73 10.60 14.40
N ALA A 241 15.40 10.72 14.38
CA ALA A 241 14.66 11.27 15.50
C ALA A 241 14.80 10.42 16.77
N ALA A 242 14.94 9.11 16.64
CA ALA A 242 14.98 8.14 17.73
C ALA A 242 16.33 7.98 18.42
N MET A 243 17.35 8.81 18.14
CA MET A 243 18.69 8.73 18.75
C MET A 243 18.75 8.99 20.27
N GLY A 244 17.61 9.02 20.98
CA GLY A 244 17.53 9.03 22.44
C GLY A 244 17.42 7.60 23.03
N GLU A 245 17.96 7.41 24.25
CA GLU A 245 18.13 6.09 24.89
C GLU A 245 16.86 5.25 25.03
N ILE A 246 15.69 5.87 25.15
CA ILE A 246 14.42 5.16 25.42
C ILE A 246 13.79 4.57 24.13
N PHE A 247 14.05 5.16 22.98
CA PHE A 247 13.37 4.81 21.73
C PHE A 247 14.33 4.37 20.61
N SER A 248 15.49 3.87 20.95
CA SER A 248 16.54 3.41 20.00
C SER A 248 16.10 2.31 19.01
N ARG A 249 14.84 1.85 19.06
CA ARG A 249 14.31 0.77 18.23
C ARG A 249 12.99 1.10 17.54
N PHE A 250 12.74 2.35 17.17
CA PHE A 250 11.58 2.71 16.35
C PHE A 250 11.55 1.99 14.99
N ASP A 251 12.71 1.60 14.49
CA ASP A 251 12.86 0.79 13.29
C ASP A 251 12.02 -0.49 13.35
N GLY A 252 11.99 -1.14 14.52
CA GLY A 252 11.20 -2.34 14.75
C GLY A 252 9.69 -2.12 14.60
N PHE A 253 9.18 -0.97 15.03
CA PHE A 253 7.77 -0.63 14.86
C PHE A 253 7.40 -0.36 13.41
N LEU A 254 8.25 0.34 12.66
CA LEU A 254 8.03 0.56 11.24
C LEU A 254 8.09 -0.75 10.46
N TYR A 255 9.04 -1.62 10.82
CA TYR A 255 9.12 -2.97 10.27
C TYR A 255 7.84 -3.76 10.53
N PHE A 256 7.34 -3.73 11.77
CA PHE A 256 6.09 -4.40 12.14
C PHE A 256 4.91 -3.92 11.29
N ILE A 257 4.71 -2.61 11.17
CA ILE A 257 3.65 -2.02 10.34
C ILE A 257 3.79 -2.48 8.89
N SER A 258 5.00 -2.38 8.34
CA SER A 258 5.28 -2.72 6.94
C SER A 258 5.07 -4.21 6.69
N PHE A 259 5.52 -5.08 7.60
CA PHE A 259 5.36 -6.52 7.52
C PHE A 259 3.88 -6.92 7.45
N PHE A 260 3.07 -6.47 8.40
CA PHE A 260 1.65 -6.81 8.42
C PHE A 260 0.87 -6.19 7.26
N SER A 261 1.20 -4.97 6.85
CA SER A 261 0.58 -4.34 5.68
C SER A 261 0.87 -5.12 4.40
N VAL A 262 2.11 -5.58 4.23
CA VAL A 262 2.52 -6.43 3.10
C VAL A 262 1.84 -7.79 3.14
N LEU A 263 1.76 -8.44 4.30
CA LEU A 263 1.08 -9.72 4.47
C LEU A 263 -0.41 -9.61 4.15
N ILE A 264 -1.08 -8.56 4.60
CA ILE A 264 -2.49 -8.34 4.31
C ILE A 264 -2.71 -8.09 2.82
N LYS A 265 -1.87 -7.24 2.18
CA LYS A 265 -1.93 -6.95 0.75
C LYS A 265 -1.72 -8.21 -0.09
N THR A 266 -0.65 -8.95 0.17
CA THR A 266 -0.32 -10.17 -0.58
C THR A 266 -1.31 -11.30 -0.31
N GLY A 267 -1.74 -11.51 0.93
CA GLY A 267 -2.79 -12.45 1.28
C GLY A 267 -4.12 -12.14 0.59
N LEU A 268 -4.46 -10.85 0.46
CA LEU A 268 -5.63 -10.40 -0.28
C LEU A 268 -5.51 -10.70 -1.78
N CYS A 269 -4.33 -10.50 -2.37
CA CYS A 269 -4.06 -10.85 -3.77
C CYS A 269 -4.19 -12.35 -4.00
N VAL A 270 -3.63 -13.18 -3.12
CA VAL A 270 -3.76 -14.66 -3.17
C VAL A 270 -5.21 -15.09 -3.05
N PHE A 271 -5.97 -14.51 -2.13
CA PHE A 271 -7.40 -14.80 -2.00
C PHE A 271 -8.17 -14.41 -3.28
N SER A 272 -7.88 -13.24 -3.85
CA SER A 272 -8.49 -12.78 -5.09
C SER A 272 -8.14 -13.67 -6.27
N PHE A 273 -6.91 -14.15 -6.34
CA PHE A 273 -6.46 -15.12 -7.33
C PHE A 273 -7.25 -16.44 -7.24
N LYS A 274 -7.41 -16.98 -6.03
CA LYS A 274 -8.24 -18.17 -5.77
C LYS A 274 -9.68 -17.97 -6.25
N GLU A 275 -10.29 -16.82 -5.96
CA GLU A 275 -11.65 -16.50 -6.39
C GLU A 275 -11.79 -16.44 -7.92
N ILE A 276 -10.81 -15.86 -8.60
CA ILE A 276 -10.76 -15.82 -10.08
C ILE A 276 -10.65 -17.23 -10.65
N PHE A 277 -9.73 -18.02 -10.10
CA PHE A 277 -9.48 -19.38 -10.53
C PHE A 277 -10.72 -20.27 -10.40
N LEU A 278 -11.40 -20.21 -9.26
CA LEU A 278 -12.66 -20.93 -9.03
C LEU A 278 -13.77 -20.49 -10.01
N LYS A 279 -13.83 -19.22 -10.38
CA LYS A 279 -14.79 -18.73 -11.38
C LYS A 279 -14.45 -19.22 -12.78
N PHE A 280 -13.16 -19.27 -13.11
CA PHE A 280 -12.68 -19.78 -14.39
C PHE A 280 -13.12 -21.25 -14.59
N PHE A 281 -12.89 -22.11 -13.59
CA PHE A 281 -13.34 -23.49 -13.66
C PHE A 281 -14.87 -23.64 -13.79
N LYS A 282 -15.64 -22.84 -13.06
CA LYS A 282 -17.12 -22.85 -13.17
C LYS A 282 -17.67 -22.37 -14.51
N LEU A 283 -16.84 -21.75 -15.34
CA LEU A 283 -17.21 -21.31 -16.68
C LEU A 283 -16.95 -22.39 -17.75
N TYR A 284 -16.02 -23.30 -17.48
CA TYR A 284 -15.58 -24.32 -18.44
C TYR A 284 -16.03 -25.74 -18.08
N TYR A 285 -16.51 -25.94 -16.88
CA TYR A 285 -17.15 -27.14 -16.37
C TYR A 285 -18.53 -26.83 -15.75
#